data_d5ce7b3f4e29f02f12f0ec03fdb65b68
#
_entry.id   d5ce7b3f4e29f02f12f0ec03fdb65b68
#
_cell.length_a   1.000
_cell.length_b   1.000
_cell.length_c   1.000
_cell.angle_alpha   90.00
_cell.angle_beta   90.00
_cell.angle_gamma   90.00
#
_symmetry.space_group_name_H-M   'P 1'
#
loop_
_entity.id
_entity.type
_entity.pdbx_description
1 polymer ?
#
loop_
_entity_poly.entity_id
_entity_poly.type
_entity_poly.pdbx_seq_one_letter_code
_entity_poly.pdbx_strand_id
1 'polypeptide(L)'
;MAMTEAWLTQLPDPTGALEPVQRRGRLALTEQGFPSRRQESWRLTDLKRLEALFQLSLANDSSHVSIPDSWPTVPEQALRLVVNNTNDPLAGFDLPEGISILEGVELEQALGHTLSRCQCASEWPVELNHGVNQQILALRIRGKVPPIELVTXATXAMFMPTRVLLLVEEKAELEVLQVVIAKGHAAHSHLLEIHLGQESKVQHGLLALGEGKESLLANMAIEQEVRSHYSMVAVSHGWSFGRLEPNVVQVGGQASSSIHGLSVTAADQQFAVHSTMRFEGPEGTLDQVQKTVAADRSHSIFNGAIQVPRQAQRTNASQLSRSLLLSGRARVDAKPELQIVADDVRCTHGATVSQLQEDQLFYLRSRGITESSAASLLLRGYCKEVLDLLPLDAASRWLDGALPEGETNP
;
A
#
# COMPACT_ATOMS: atom_id res chain seq x y z
N MET A 1 -6.52 -16.33 20.73
CA MET A 1 -7.99 -16.16 20.83
C MET A 1 -8.34 -15.15 21.92
N ALA A 2 -7.98 -15.40 23.16
CA ALA A 2 -8.37 -14.55 24.29
C ALA A 2 -7.98 -13.06 24.15
N MET A 3 -6.80 -12.76 23.59
CA MET A 3 -6.33 -11.36 23.50
C MET A 3 -7.12 -10.55 22.48
N THR A 4 -7.37 -11.12 21.29
CA THR A 4 -8.19 -10.44 20.27
C THR A 4 -9.61 -10.16 20.79
N GLU A 5 -10.21 -11.17 21.42
CA GLU A 5 -11.55 -11.02 21.98
C GLU A 5 -11.59 -9.96 23.09
N ALA A 6 -10.60 -9.98 23.99
CA ALA A 6 -10.51 -8.97 25.06
C ALA A 6 -10.34 -7.56 24.49
N TRP A 7 -9.54 -7.40 23.43
CA TRP A 7 -9.36 -6.11 22.77
C TRP A 7 -10.66 -5.66 22.10
N LEU A 8 -11.34 -6.57 21.38
CA LEU A 8 -12.59 -6.23 20.69
C LEU A 8 -13.67 -5.73 21.67
N THR A 9 -13.71 -6.27 22.90
CA THR A 9 -14.69 -5.84 23.90
C THR A 9 -14.40 -4.44 24.45
N GLN A 10 -13.19 -3.92 24.27
CA GLN A 10 -12.82 -2.57 24.70
C GLN A 10 -13.11 -1.50 23.64
N LEU A 11 -13.45 -1.92 22.43
CA LEU A 11 -13.74 -0.97 21.36
C LEU A 11 -15.10 -0.29 21.58
N PRO A 12 -15.25 0.96 21.15
CA PRO A 12 -16.55 1.62 21.22
C PRO A 12 -17.61 0.86 20.41
N ASP A 13 -18.85 0.98 20.80
CA ASP A 13 -19.95 0.34 20.08
C ASP A 13 -20.00 0.82 18.64
N PRO A 14 -20.29 -0.08 17.70
CA PRO A 14 -20.46 0.31 16.29
C PRO A 14 -21.56 1.36 16.14
N THR A 15 -21.28 2.39 15.35
CA THR A 15 -22.23 3.50 15.10
C THR A 15 -22.07 4.05 13.68
N GLY A 16 -23.06 4.82 13.25
CA GLY A 16 -23.01 5.57 12.00
C GLY A 16 -23.18 4.70 10.75
N ALA A 17 -22.78 5.25 9.62
CA ALA A 17 -22.94 4.59 8.32
C ALA A 17 -22.15 3.28 8.20
N LEU A 18 -21.08 3.12 8.98
CA LEU A 18 -20.25 1.92 8.95
C LEU A 18 -20.66 0.87 9.99
N GLU A 19 -21.72 1.10 10.77
CA GLU A 19 -22.14 0.16 11.82
C GLU A 19 -22.30 -1.29 11.32
N PRO A 20 -23.02 -1.56 10.20
CA PRO A 20 -23.14 -2.94 9.74
C PRO A 20 -21.81 -3.58 9.37
N VAL A 21 -20.91 -2.81 8.78
CA VAL A 21 -19.57 -3.28 8.39
C VAL A 21 -18.73 -3.57 9.64
N GLN A 22 -18.80 -2.70 10.65
CA GLN A 22 -18.08 -2.89 11.92
C GLN A 22 -18.54 -4.18 12.62
N ARG A 23 -19.87 -4.39 12.73
CA ARG A 23 -20.42 -5.59 13.35
C ARG A 23 -19.96 -6.85 12.64
N ARG A 24 -20.01 -6.83 11.30
CA ARG A 24 -19.56 -7.97 10.49
C ARG A 24 -18.08 -8.25 10.70
N GLY A 25 -17.24 -7.20 10.65
CA GLY A 25 -15.80 -7.35 10.83
C GLY A 25 -15.43 -7.93 12.18
N ARG A 26 -16.08 -7.45 13.26
CA ARG A 26 -15.83 -7.98 14.62
C ARG A 26 -16.22 -9.46 14.72
N LEU A 27 -17.38 -9.82 14.15
CA LEU A 27 -17.81 -11.22 14.11
C LEU A 27 -16.81 -12.07 13.34
N ALA A 28 -16.39 -11.62 12.16
CA ALA A 28 -15.43 -12.34 11.33
C ALA A 28 -14.09 -12.56 12.05
N LEU A 29 -13.59 -11.54 12.75
CA LEU A 29 -12.36 -11.68 13.53
C LEU A 29 -12.49 -12.71 14.64
N THR A 30 -13.65 -12.75 15.30
CA THR A 30 -13.92 -13.75 16.34
C THR A 30 -13.94 -15.15 15.76
N GLU A 31 -14.60 -15.33 14.62
CA GLU A 31 -14.75 -16.62 13.95
C GLU A 31 -13.44 -17.12 13.34
N GLN A 32 -12.68 -16.24 12.68
CA GLN A 32 -11.41 -16.61 12.06
C GLN A 32 -10.31 -16.85 13.09
N GLY A 33 -10.36 -16.12 14.19
CA GLY A 33 -9.28 -16.11 15.17
C GLY A 33 -8.04 -15.37 14.67
N PHE A 34 -6.98 -15.43 15.44
CA PHE A 34 -5.72 -14.76 15.11
C PHE A 34 -4.95 -15.55 14.06
N PRO A 35 -4.30 -14.89 13.09
CA PRO A 35 -3.53 -15.58 12.06
C PRO A 35 -2.46 -16.54 12.62
N SER A 36 -2.16 -17.59 11.88
CA SER A 36 -1.17 -18.56 12.29
C SER A 36 -0.21 -18.89 11.15
N ARG A 37 0.99 -19.33 11.50
CA ARG A 37 2.00 -19.74 10.52
C ARG A 37 1.62 -20.99 9.72
N ARG A 38 0.53 -21.67 10.09
CA ARG A 38 0.00 -22.78 9.29
C ARG A 38 -0.67 -22.29 8.01
N GLN A 39 -1.16 -21.07 8.02
CA GLN A 39 -1.71 -20.40 6.84
C GLN A 39 -0.53 -19.89 6.01
N GLU A 40 -0.51 -20.25 4.72
CA GLU A 40 0.63 -19.95 3.84
C GLU A 40 0.93 -18.46 3.77
N SER A 41 -0.09 -17.62 3.68
CA SER A 41 0.07 -16.16 3.60
C SER A 41 0.67 -15.54 4.86
N TRP A 42 0.69 -16.27 5.98
CA TRP A 42 1.23 -15.81 7.26
C TRP A 42 2.48 -16.56 7.71
N ARG A 43 2.96 -17.51 6.90
CA ARG A 43 4.06 -18.42 7.30
C ARG A 43 5.32 -17.67 7.73
N LEU A 44 5.69 -16.61 7.01
CA LEU A 44 6.91 -15.85 7.26
C LEU A 44 6.70 -14.62 8.15
N THR A 45 5.46 -14.36 8.56
CA THR A 45 5.09 -13.17 9.32
C THR A 45 5.56 -13.25 10.78
N ASP A 46 6.06 -12.14 11.29
CA ASP A 46 6.34 -12.00 12.72
C ASP A 46 5.02 -11.75 13.47
N LEU A 47 4.39 -12.85 13.89
CA LEU A 47 3.10 -12.80 14.55
C LEU A 47 3.14 -12.11 15.91
N LYS A 48 4.31 -12.04 16.56
CA LYS A 48 4.43 -11.31 17.83
C LYS A 48 4.27 -9.80 17.61
N ARG A 49 4.84 -9.29 16.51
CA ARG A 49 4.66 -7.87 16.17
C ARG A 49 3.23 -7.56 15.75
N LEU A 50 2.60 -8.50 15.06
CA LEU A 50 1.17 -8.37 14.72
C LEU A 50 0.32 -8.37 15.99
N GLU A 51 0.62 -9.26 16.94
CA GLU A 51 -0.10 -9.35 18.22
C GLU A 51 0.05 -8.07 19.06
N ALA A 52 1.20 -7.38 18.94
CA ALA A 52 1.45 -6.15 19.68
C ALA A 52 0.49 -5.02 19.31
N LEU A 53 -0.17 -5.10 18.14
CA LEU A 53 -1.18 -4.10 17.75
C LEU A 53 -2.33 -4.02 18.75
N PHE A 54 -2.66 -5.13 19.42
CA PHE A 54 -3.74 -5.18 20.39
C PHE A 54 -3.41 -4.54 21.74
N GLN A 55 -2.19 -4.01 21.89
CA GLN A 55 -1.80 -3.22 23.05
C GLN A 55 -2.05 -1.72 22.85
N LEU A 56 -2.38 -1.33 21.62
CA LEU A 56 -2.54 0.08 21.26
C LEU A 56 -3.99 0.53 21.47
N SER A 57 -4.15 1.78 21.86
CA SER A 57 -5.48 2.39 21.97
C SER A 57 -5.98 2.82 20.60
N LEU A 58 -7.24 2.55 20.32
CA LEU A 58 -7.84 3.01 19.05
C LEU A 58 -7.87 4.55 19.03
N ALA A 59 -7.51 5.13 17.91
CA ALA A 59 -7.57 6.58 17.71
C ALA A 59 -9.02 7.07 17.91
N ASN A 60 -9.18 8.10 18.71
CA ASN A 60 -10.49 8.64 19.12
C ASN A 60 -10.52 10.18 18.97
N ASP A 61 -11.64 10.80 19.34
CA ASP A 61 -11.86 12.25 19.17
C ASP A 61 -10.81 13.12 19.86
N SER A 62 -10.16 12.61 20.89
CA SER A 62 -9.09 13.38 21.55
C SER A 62 -7.75 13.25 20.83
N SER A 63 -7.68 12.39 19.81
CA SER A 63 -6.47 12.15 19.03
C SER A 63 -6.31 13.17 17.89
N HIS A 64 -6.56 14.45 18.15
CA HIS A 64 -6.42 15.49 17.13
C HIS A 64 -4.99 15.53 16.61
N VAL A 65 -4.82 15.13 15.36
CA VAL A 65 -3.54 15.26 14.66
C VAL A 65 -3.54 16.62 13.98
N SER A 66 -2.91 17.62 14.63
CA SER A 66 -2.67 18.88 13.95
C SER A 66 -1.68 18.65 12.82
N ILE A 67 -1.91 19.31 11.68
CA ILE A 67 -0.97 19.24 10.57
C ILE A 67 0.34 19.90 11.03
N PRO A 68 1.46 19.17 11.07
CA PRO A 68 2.73 19.79 11.47
C PRO A 68 3.18 20.83 10.44
N ASP A 69 3.71 21.93 10.91
CA ASP A 69 4.28 22.96 10.04
C ASP A 69 5.42 22.41 9.16
N SER A 70 6.00 21.29 9.58
CA SER A 70 7.09 20.65 8.83
C SER A 70 6.61 19.87 7.60
N TRP A 71 5.29 19.67 7.45
CA TRP A 71 4.82 18.96 6.26
C TRP A 71 5.04 19.81 4.99
N PRO A 72 5.42 19.16 3.88
CA PRO A 72 5.60 19.91 2.62
C PRO A 72 4.35 20.66 2.22
N THR A 73 4.54 21.80 1.60
CA THR A 73 3.41 22.54 1.02
C THR A 73 2.75 21.69 -0.06
N VAL A 74 1.42 21.75 -0.12
CA VAL A 74 0.68 21.07 -1.18
C VAL A 74 0.91 21.81 -2.51
N PRO A 75 1.07 21.10 -3.63
CA PRO A 75 1.17 21.79 -4.92
C PRO A 75 -0.06 22.66 -5.18
N GLU A 76 0.14 23.80 -5.82
CA GLU A 76 -0.87 24.85 -6.00
C GLU A 76 -2.20 24.34 -6.56
N GLN A 77 -2.17 23.33 -7.41
CA GLN A 77 -3.37 22.80 -8.06
C GLN A 77 -3.91 21.52 -7.40
N ALA A 78 -3.31 21.07 -6.29
CA ALA A 78 -3.71 19.83 -5.64
C ALA A 78 -4.57 20.07 -4.40
N LEU A 79 -5.48 19.14 -4.13
CA LEU A 79 -6.33 19.15 -2.94
C LEU A 79 -5.70 18.25 -1.88
N ARG A 80 -5.36 18.78 -0.70
CA ARG A 80 -4.89 17.96 0.42
C ARG A 80 -6.03 17.69 1.40
N LEU A 81 -6.28 16.43 1.69
CA LEU A 81 -7.25 15.99 2.68
C LEU A 81 -6.54 15.18 3.76
N VAL A 82 -6.84 15.47 5.03
CA VAL A 82 -6.29 14.71 6.17
C VAL A 82 -7.31 13.65 6.56
N VAL A 83 -6.90 12.39 6.44
CA VAL A 83 -7.77 11.23 6.69
C VAL A 83 -7.40 10.61 8.04
N ASN A 84 -8.38 10.46 8.91
CA ASN A 84 -8.20 9.79 10.20
C ASN A 84 -9.49 9.07 10.60
N ASN A 85 -9.52 8.49 11.80
CA ASN A 85 -10.64 7.65 12.24
C ASN A 85 -11.83 8.43 12.81
N THR A 86 -11.69 9.72 13.06
CA THR A 86 -12.69 10.44 13.86
C THR A 86 -13.25 11.68 13.21
N ASN A 87 -12.46 12.38 12.45
CA ASN A 87 -12.86 13.65 11.85
C ASN A 87 -13.29 13.47 10.40
N ASP A 88 -14.31 14.22 10.00
CA ASP A 88 -14.70 14.28 8.61
C ASP A 88 -13.57 14.97 7.81
N PRO A 89 -12.91 14.26 6.88
CA PRO A 89 -11.81 14.84 6.11
C PRO A 89 -12.26 15.94 5.15
N LEU A 90 -13.57 16.07 4.92
CA LEU A 90 -14.14 17.08 4.02
C LEU A 90 -14.71 18.28 4.76
N ALA A 91 -14.64 18.29 6.10
CA ALA A 91 -15.16 19.41 6.88
C ALA A 91 -14.47 20.73 6.48
N GLY A 92 -15.25 21.68 6.00
CA GLY A 92 -14.73 23.00 5.60
C GLY A 92 -14.13 23.04 4.20
N PHE A 93 -14.30 21.98 3.40
CA PHE A 93 -13.82 21.96 2.02
C PHE A 93 -14.97 22.11 1.03
N ASP A 94 -14.80 23.00 0.06
CA ASP A 94 -15.62 23.03 -1.14
C ASP A 94 -14.93 22.17 -2.19
N LEU A 95 -15.55 21.06 -2.55
CA LEU A 95 -14.95 20.14 -3.48
C LEU A 95 -14.90 20.73 -4.90
N PRO A 96 -13.79 20.55 -5.62
CA PRO A 96 -13.69 20.99 -7.01
C PRO A 96 -14.71 20.29 -7.91
N GLU A 97 -15.02 20.93 -9.03
CA GLU A 97 -15.88 20.34 -10.06
C GLU A 97 -15.33 18.96 -10.45
N GLY A 98 -16.22 17.98 -10.59
CA GLY A 98 -15.87 16.60 -10.92
C GLY A 98 -15.64 15.72 -9.71
N ILE A 99 -15.55 16.27 -8.51
CA ILE A 99 -15.40 15.48 -7.28
C ILE A 99 -16.67 15.64 -6.44
N SER A 100 -17.28 14.52 -6.02
CA SER A 100 -18.45 14.56 -5.14
C SER A 100 -18.38 13.44 -4.11
N ILE A 101 -19.09 13.64 -3.01
CA ILE A 101 -19.14 12.66 -1.93
C ILE A 101 -20.07 11.50 -2.33
N LEU A 102 -19.67 10.27 -2.00
CA LEU A 102 -20.57 9.12 -2.05
C LEU A 102 -21.23 8.97 -0.68
N GLU A 103 -22.55 8.98 -0.65
CA GLU A 103 -23.29 8.85 0.61
C GLU A 103 -24.62 8.08 0.38
N GLY A 104 -25.26 7.72 1.47
CA GLY A 104 -26.55 7.01 1.43
C GLY A 104 -26.47 5.71 0.64
N VAL A 105 -27.46 5.48 -0.21
CA VAL A 105 -27.59 4.24 -0.99
C VAL A 105 -26.39 4.02 -1.92
N GLU A 106 -25.83 5.10 -2.50
CA GLU A 106 -24.68 4.96 -3.39
C GLU A 106 -23.45 4.44 -2.63
N LEU A 107 -23.22 4.95 -1.42
CA LEU A 107 -22.13 4.45 -0.57
C LEU A 107 -22.37 3.00 -0.18
N GLU A 108 -23.60 2.66 0.22
CA GLU A 108 -23.94 1.27 0.61
C GLU A 108 -23.68 0.29 -0.52
N GLN A 109 -23.99 0.67 -1.77
CA GLN A 109 -23.77 -0.18 -2.93
C GLN A 109 -22.29 -0.32 -3.30
N ALA A 110 -21.52 0.75 -3.15
CA ALA A 110 -20.10 0.76 -3.51
C ALA A 110 -19.21 0.10 -2.45
N LEU A 111 -19.60 0.22 -1.18
CA LEU A 111 -18.79 -0.21 -0.03
C LEU A 111 -18.56 -1.73 -0.04
N GLY A 112 -17.31 -2.14 -0.16
CA GLY A 112 -16.92 -3.55 -0.18
C GLY A 112 -17.13 -4.24 -1.51
N HIS A 113 -17.68 -3.56 -2.51
CA HIS A 113 -17.88 -4.14 -3.85
C HIS A 113 -16.52 -4.52 -4.45
N THR A 114 -15.59 -3.60 -4.48
CA THR A 114 -14.27 -3.84 -5.08
C THR A 114 -13.48 -4.90 -4.28
N LEU A 115 -13.62 -4.91 -2.95
CA LEU A 115 -13.01 -5.95 -2.11
C LEU A 115 -13.52 -7.34 -2.52
N SER A 116 -14.81 -7.46 -2.77
CA SER A 116 -15.41 -8.73 -3.20
C SER A 116 -14.94 -9.12 -4.60
N ARG A 117 -14.88 -8.15 -5.53
CA ARG A 117 -14.38 -8.40 -6.89
C ARG A 117 -12.92 -8.86 -6.87
N CYS A 118 -12.11 -8.30 -5.99
CA CYS A 118 -10.70 -8.70 -5.81
C CYS A 118 -10.54 -9.98 -4.99
N GLN A 119 -11.63 -10.54 -4.45
CA GLN A 119 -11.65 -11.75 -3.62
C GLN A 119 -10.83 -11.60 -2.32
N CYS A 120 -10.72 -10.38 -1.81
CA CYS A 120 -9.97 -10.11 -0.57
C CYS A 120 -10.86 -9.60 0.57
N ALA A 121 -12.18 -9.57 0.40
CA ALA A 121 -13.11 -9.01 1.37
C ALA A 121 -13.06 -9.68 2.75
N SER A 122 -12.71 -10.97 2.80
CA SER A 122 -12.66 -11.73 4.05
C SER A 122 -11.24 -11.95 4.58
N GLU A 123 -10.24 -11.27 4.00
CA GLU A 123 -8.87 -11.35 4.53
C GLU A 123 -8.80 -10.73 5.92
N TRP A 124 -8.00 -11.34 6.80
CA TRP A 124 -7.95 -10.94 8.21
C TRP A 124 -7.64 -9.45 8.42
N PRO A 125 -6.67 -8.83 7.70
CA PRO A 125 -6.42 -7.39 7.90
C PRO A 125 -7.57 -6.51 7.40
N VAL A 126 -8.31 -6.98 6.40
CA VAL A 126 -9.50 -6.26 5.88
C VAL A 126 -10.60 -6.30 6.94
N GLU A 127 -10.86 -7.48 7.51
CA GLU A 127 -11.87 -7.60 8.57
C GLU A 127 -11.47 -6.84 9.83
N LEU A 128 -10.16 -6.75 10.12
CA LEU A 128 -9.67 -5.90 11.22
C LEU A 128 -10.05 -4.44 10.96
N ASN A 129 -9.76 -3.93 9.76
CA ASN A 129 -10.14 -2.55 9.40
C ASN A 129 -11.64 -2.36 9.50
N HIS A 130 -12.44 -3.30 8.97
CA HIS A 130 -13.90 -3.26 9.07
C HIS A 130 -14.36 -3.12 10.53
N GLY A 131 -13.78 -3.90 11.44
CA GLY A 131 -14.21 -3.96 12.83
C GLY A 131 -13.92 -2.70 13.65
N VAL A 132 -12.97 -1.89 13.21
CA VAL A 132 -12.48 -0.75 14.00
C VAL A 132 -12.71 0.62 13.36
N ASN A 133 -12.94 0.67 12.06
CA ASN A 133 -12.99 1.95 11.33
C ASN A 133 -14.32 2.67 11.57
N GLN A 134 -14.26 3.95 11.96
CA GLN A 134 -15.44 4.77 12.25
C GLN A 134 -15.74 5.80 11.15
N GLN A 135 -14.76 6.11 10.31
CA GLN A 135 -14.90 7.12 9.27
C GLN A 135 -14.46 6.58 7.92
N ILE A 136 -15.07 7.09 6.86
CA ILE A 136 -14.66 6.75 5.49
C ILE A 136 -14.61 8.02 4.65
N LEU A 137 -13.56 8.13 3.84
CA LEU A 137 -13.53 9.10 2.76
C LEU A 137 -14.00 8.38 1.49
N ALA A 138 -15.18 8.70 1.00
CA ALA A 138 -15.76 8.07 -0.17
C ALA A 138 -16.08 9.11 -1.23
N LEU A 139 -15.37 9.06 -2.36
CA LEU A 139 -15.47 10.10 -3.41
C LEU A 139 -15.81 9.47 -4.76
N ARG A 140 -16.64 10.19 -5.50
CA ARG A 140 -16.92 9.92 -6.92
C ARG A 140 -16.14 10.94 -7.76
N ILE A 141 -15.46 10.44 -8.80
CA ILE A 141 -14.60 11.25 -9.66
C ILE A 141 -15.17 11.21 -11.08
N ARG A 142 -15.41 12.38 -11.66
CA ARG A 142 -15.91 12.56 -13.03
C ARG A 142 -15.03 13.52 -13.82
N GLY A 143 -14.70 13.14 -15.04
CA GLY A 143 -13.86 13.95 -15.90
C GLY A 143 -12.43 14.03 -15.37
N LYS A 144 -11.75 15.11 -15.69
CA LYS A 144 -10.37 15.33 -15.21
C LYS A 144 -10.42 16.28 -14.02
N VAL A 145 -9.94 15.80 -12.88
CA VAL A 145 -9.99 16.55 -11.62
C VAL A 145 -8.60 16.98 -11.17
N PRO A 146 -8.50 17.99 -10.28
CA PRO A 146 -7.21 18.30 -9.65
C PRO A 146 -6.63 17.10 -8.92
N PRO A 147 -5.30 16.98 -8.84
CA PRO A 147 -4.70 15.92 -8.06
C PRO A 147 -5.11 15.95 -6.58
N ILE A 148 -5.19 14.78 -5.96
CA ILE A 148 -5.60 14.66 -4.55
C ILE A 148 -4.43 14.09 -3.74
N GLU A 149 -4.09 14.75 -2.64
CA GLU A 149 -3.11 14.23 -1.68
C GLU A 149 -3.83 13.89 -0.38
N LEU A 150 -3.84 12.61 -0.02
CA LEU A 150 -4.47 12.09 1.20
C LEU A 150 -3.37 11.83 2.22
N VAL A 151 -3.41 12.51 3.37
CA VAL A 151 -2.36 12.37 4.39
C VAL A 151 -2.97 11.85 5.68
N THR A 152 -2.30 10.91 6.32
CA THR A 152 -2.67 10.45 7.64
C THR A 152 -1.46 10.32 8.55
N UNK A 153 -1.43 10.67 9.81
CA UNK A 153 -0.49 10.64 10.71
C UNK A 153 -0.95 9.87 11.84
N ALA A 154 -0.32 9.05 12.32
CA ALA A 154 -0.55 8.41 13.62
C ALA A 154 0.65 8.66 14.53
N THR A 155 0.35 9.00 15.76
CA THR A 155 1.41 9.31 16.73
C THR A 155 1.12 8.63 18.05
N UNK A 156 1.99 8.65 18.79
CA UNK A 156 1.86 8.10 19.97
C UNK A 156 1.64 6.65 19.89
N ALA A 157 1.35 6.02 20.85
CA ALA A 157 1.02 4.61 20.88
C ALA A 157 -0.46 4.38 20.52
N MET A 158 -0.87 4.86 19.38
CA MET A 158 -2.26 4.71 18.91
C MET A 158 -2.37 3.75 17.73
N PHE A 159 -3.54 3.14 17.58
CA PHE A 159 -3.95 2.36 16.41
C PHE A 159 -4.89 3.22 15.57
N MET A 160 -4.46 3.56 14.36
CA MET A 160 -5.19 4.46 13.45
C MET A 160 -5.75 3.66 12.26
N PRO A 161 -7.04 3.32 12.27
CA PRO A 161 -7.66 2.79 11.06
C PRO A 161 -8.05 3.93 10.13
N THR A 162 -7.88 3.72 8.84
CA THR A 162 -8.34 4.65 7.80
C THR A 162 -8.97 3.85 6.67
N ARG A 163 -9.98 4.45 6.04
CA ARG A 163 -10.67 3.82 4.93
C ARG A 163 -10.99 4.83 3.84
N VAL A 164 -10.63 4.49 2.60
CA VAL A 164 -10.84 5.36 1.44
C VAL A 164 -11.53 4.54 0.34
N LEU A 165 -12.53 5.13 -0.31
CA LEU A 165 -13.21 4.54 -1.45
C LEU A 165 -13.28 5.58 -2.57
N LEU A 166 -12.74 5.24 -3.74
CA LEU A 166 -12.73 6.13 -4.90
C LEU A 166 -13.47 5.44 -6.06
N LEU A 167 -14.58 6.03 -6.46
CA LEU A 167 -15.35 5.57 -7.61
C LEU A 167 -15.01 6.48 -8.80
N VAL A 168 -14.12 5.99 -9.67
CA VAL A 168 -13.64 6.76 -10.83
C VAL A 168 -14.50 6.38 -12.03
N GLU A 169 -15.28 7.33 -12.52
CA GLU A 169 -16.26 7.11 -13.58
C GLU A 169 -15.62 6.90 -14.96
N GLU A 170 -16.43 6.47 -15.92
CA GLU A 170 -15.99 6.28 -17.30
C GLU A 170 -15.21 7.51 -17.81
N LYS A 171 -14.04 7.26 -18.39
CA LYS A 171 -13.14 8.26 -18.99
C LYS A 171 -12.61 9.33 -18.03
N ALA A 172 -12.87 9.18 -16.72
CA ALA A 172 -12.33 10.12 -15.75
C ALA A 172 -10.82 9.92 -15.55
N GLU A 173 -10.12 10.97 -15.16
CA GLU A 173 -8.68 10.96 -14.90
C GLU A 173 -8.43 11.46 -13.48
N LEU A 174 -7.67 10.67 -12.70
CA LEU A 174 -7.34 10.99 -11.31
C LEU A 174 -5.85 10.74 -11.05
N GLU A 175 -5.20 11.72 -10.44
CA GLU A 175 -3.88 11.55 -9.84
C GLU A 175 -4.07 11.63 -8.33
N VAL A 176 -3.68 10.58 -7.58
CA VAL A 176 -3.86 10.54 -6.14
C VAL A 176 -2.59 10.07 -5.46
N LEU A 177 -2.15 10.80 -4.43
CA LEU A 177 -1.02 10.44 -3.59
C LEU A 177 -1.53 10.19 -2.18
N GLN A 178 -1.25 9.01 -1.64
CA GLN A 178 -1.51 8.70 -0.23
C GLN A 178 -0.20 8.77 0.53
N VAL A 179 -0.17 9.54 1.61
CA VAL A 179 0.99 9.65 2.50
C VAL A 179 0.57 9.15 3.87
N VAL A 180 1.11 7.99 4.26
CA VAL A 180 0.81 7.36 5.54
C VAL A 180 2.03 7.51 6.44
N ILE A 181 1.89 8.29 7.50
CA ILE A 181 3.00 8.60 8.42
C ILE A 181 2.67 8.05 9.80
N ALA A 182 3.65 7.38 10.42
CA ALA A 182 3.51 6.90 11.78
C ALA A 182 4.75 7.21 12.60
N LYS A 183 4.56 7.57 13.87
CA LYS A 183 5.62 7.91 14.81
C LYS A 183 5.31 7.37 16.19
N GLY A 184 6.37 7.07 16.97
CA GLY A 184 6.22 6.78 18.40
C GLY A 184 5.43 5.51 18.72
N HIS A 185 5.72 4.41 18.08
CA HIS A 185 5.08 3.09 18.26
C HIS A 185 3.63 3.04 17.75
N ALA A 186 3.22 3.97 16.94
CA ALA A 186 1.86 3.95 16.38
C ALA A 186 1.69 2.83 15.36
N ALA A 187 0.45 2.50 15.06
CA ALA A 187 0.12 1.54 14.01
C ALA A 187 -1.00 2.08 13.12
N HIS A 188 -0.91 1.75 11.84
CA HIS A 188 -1.97 2.03 10.87
C HIS A 188 -2.61 0.75 10.38
N SER A 189 -3.95 0.78 10.25
CA SER A 189 -4.70 -0.16 9.42
C SER A 189 -5.33 0.65 8.30
N HIS A 190 -4.82 0.52 7.09
CA HIS A 190 -5.26 1.31 5.95
C HIS A 190 -6.00 0.43 4.95
N LEU A 191 -7.20 0.82 4.55
CA LEU A 191 -8.01 0.09 3.57
C LEU A 191 -8.43 1.02 2.45
N LEU A 192 -8.11 0.63 1.20
CA LEU A 192 -8.43 1.41 0.01
C LEU A 192 -9.21 0.56 -0.99
N GLU A 193 -10.28 1.13 -1.51
CA GLU A 193 -11.01 0.58 -2.65
C GLU A 193 -10.99 1.59 -3.78
N ILE A 194 -10.59 1.17 -5.00
CA ILE A 194 -10.67 2.01 -6.20
C ILE A 194 -11.39 1.22 -7.29
N HIS A 195 -12.51 1.77 -7.77
CA HIS A 195 -13.18 1.24 -8.96
C HIS A 195 -12.86 2.16 -10.14
N LEU A 196 -12.27 1.61 -11.19
CA LEU A 196 -11.94 2.32 -12.42
C LEU A 196 -12.96 1.97 -13.51
N GLY A 197 -13.81 2.92 -13.85
CA GLY A 197 -14.76 2.78 -14.95
C GLY A 197 -14.07 2.67 -16.30
N GLN A 198 -14.85 2.33 -17.32
CA GLN A 198 -14.35 2.13 -18.68
C GLN A 198 -13.51 3.32 -19.16
N GLU A 199 -12.34 3.03 -19.73
CA GLU A 199 -11.41 4.03 -20.31
C GLU A 199 -10.91 5.09 -19.30
N SER A 200 -11.15 4.90 -18.01
CA SER A 200 -10.63 5.83 -17.00
C SER A 200 -9.14 5.63 -16.76
N LYS A 201 -8.50 6.63 -16.15
CA LYS A 201 -7.05 6.59 -15.87
C LYS A 201 -6.82 7.01 -14.43
N VAL A 202 -6.08 6.20 -13.67
CA VAL A 202 -5.70 6.54 -12.31
C VAL A 202 -4.19 6.39 -12.15
N GLN A 203 -3.54 7.45 -11.69
CA GLN A 203 -2.16 7.42 -11.25
C GLN A 203 -2.16 7.50 -9.73
N HIS A 204 -1.70 6.44 -9.07
CA HIS A 204 -1.81 6.28 -7.63
C HIS A 204 -0.42 6.14 -7.00
N GLY A 205 -0.09 7.00 -6.07
CA GLY A 205 1.11 6.88 -5.25
C GLY A 205 0.76 6.53 -3.82
N LEU A 206 1.52 5.64 -3.21
CA LEU A 206 1.49 5.38 -1.77
C LEU A 206 2.89 5.62 -1.21
N LEU A 207 3.00 6.54 -0.27
CA LEU A 207 4.23 6.82 0.44
C LEU A 207 3.99 6.51 1.92
N ALA A 208 4.57 5.41 2.41
CA ALA A 208 4.38 4.93 3.77
C ALA A 208 5.67 5.11 4.57
N LEU A 209 5.64 6.01 5.56
CA LEU A 209 6.83 6.46 6.29
C LEU A 209 6.70 6.23 7.80
N GLY A 210 7.60 5.42 8.37
CA GLY A 210 7.75 5.21 9.81
C GLY A 210 9.14 5.65 10.28
N GLU A 211 9.36 5.59 11.60
CA GLU A 211 10.62 5.94 12.22
C GLU A 211 11.35 4.73 12.84
N GLY A 212 10.89 3.51 12.53
CA GLY A 212 11.55 2.26 12.94
C GLY A 212 10.83 1.44 13.99
N LYS A 213 9.77 1.99 14.59
CA LYS A 213 9.05 1.32 15.70
C LYS A 213 7.55 1.08 15.41
N GLU A 214 7.10 1.56 14.29
CA GLU A 214 5.68 1.62 13.92
C GLU A 214 5.26 0.37 13.14
N SER A 215 3.95 0.15 13.07
CA SER A 215 3.39 -0.97 12.32
C SER A 215 2.39 -0.52 11.26
N LEU A 216 2.35 -1.23 10.14
CA LEU A 216 1.45 -0.92 9.02
C LEU A 216 0.76 -2.19 8.52
N LEU A 217 -0.57 -2.14 8.46
CA LEU A 217 -1.37 -3.09 7.68
C LEU A 217 -2.09 -2.28 6.61
N ALA A 218 -1.75 -2.47 5.34
CA ALA A 218 -2.33 -1.71 4.25
C ALA A 218 -2.88 -2.67 3.19
N ASN A 219 -4.18 -2.64 2.99
CA ASN A 219 -4.87 -3.46 1.99
C ASN A 219 -5.50 -2.56 0.95
N MET A 220 -5.35 -2.95 -0.30
CA MET A 220 -5.88 -2.17 -1.43
C MET A 220 -6.58 -3.11 -2.38
N ALA A 221 -7.78 -2.74 -2.79
CA ALA A 221 -8.56 -3.45 -3.79
C ALA A 221 -8.83 -2.52 -4.97
N ILE A 222 -8.41 -2.93 -6.16
CA ILE A 222 -8.54 -2.13 -7.37
C ILE A 222 -9.26 -2.96 -8.44
N GLU A 223 -10.39 -2.45 -8.91
CA GLU A 223 -11.17 -3.07 -9.98
C GLU A 223 -11.08 -2.22 -11.23
N GLN A 224 -10.69 -2.83 -12.35
CA GLN A 224 -10.49 -2.14 -13.62
C GLN A 224 -11.48 -2.63 -14.67
N GLU A 225 -12.30 -1.73 -15.20
CA GLU A 225 -13.16 -2.02 -16.33
C GLU A 225 -12.39 -1.94 -17.66
N VAL A 226 -13.10 -2.22 -18.75
CA VAL A 226 -12.52 -2.34 -20.09
C VAL A 226 -11.75 -1.06 -20.48
N ARG A 227 -10.54 -1.26 -21.02
CA ARG A 227 -9.64 -0.21 -21.50
C ARG A 227 -9.27 0.86 -20.45
N SER A 228 -9.44 0.56 -19.16
CA SER A 228 -8.96 1.47 -18.12
C SER A 228 -7.44 1.32 -17.92
N HIS A 229 -6.83 2.34 -17.32
CA HIS A 229 -5.38 2.39 -17.06
C HIS A 229 -5.13 2.69 -15.59
N TYR A 230 -4.43 1.80 -14.93
CA TYR A 230 -4.06 1.97 -13.53
C TYR A 230 -2.56 1.92 -13.37
N SER A 231 -1.99 2.96 -12.77
CA SER A 231 -0.58 3.01 -12.42
C SER A 231 -0.45 3.20 -10.91
N MET A 232 0.30 2.31 -10.24
CA MET A 232 0.56 2.39 -8.80
C MET A 232 2.06 2.45 -8.56
N VAL A 233 2.47 3.36 -7.67
CA VAL A 233 3.83 3.42 -7.15
C VAL A 233 3.75 3.41 -5.63
N ALA A 234 4.27 2.35 -4.99
CA ALA A 234 4.23 2.21 -3.53
C ALA A 234 5.65 2.22 -2.96
N VAL A 235 5.91 3.13 -2.03
CA VAL A 235 7.21 3.25 -1.37
C VAL A 235 7.00 3.11 0.14
N SER A 236 7.73 2.19 0.77
CA SER A 236 7.67 1.99 2.23
C SER A 236 9.07 2.07 2.84
N HIS A 237 9.16 2.77 3.97
CA HIS A 237 10.42 2.95 4.70
C HIS A 237 10.15 3.13 6.19
N GLY A 238 10.99 2.54 7.02
CA GLY A 238 11.02 2.82 8.46
C GLY A 238 9.94 2.12 9.29
N TRP A 239 9.38 1.01 8.82
CA TRP A 239 8.36 0.27 9.56
C TRP A 239 8.99 -0.90 10.31
N SER A 240 8.81 -0.93 11.64
CA SER A 240 9.20 -2.10 12.44
C SER A 240 8.55 -3.36 11.91
N PHE A 241 7.25 -3.25 11.59
CA PHE A 241 6.45 -4.32 11.02
C PHE A 241 5.52 -3.74 9.96
N GLY A 242 5.51 -4.33 8.76
CA GLY A 242 4.62 -3.86 7.72
C GLY A 242 4.10 -4.97 6.83
N ARG A 243 2.85 -4.81 6.39
CA ARG A 243 2.22 -5.72 5.43
C ARG A 243 1.37 -4.87 4.48
N LEU A 244 1.74 -4.90 3.19
CA LEU A 244 1.06 -4.19 2.11
C LEU A 244 0.49 -5.22 1.13
N GLU A 245 -0.81 -5.14 0.88
CA GLU A 245 -1.51 -6.13 0.04
C GLU A 245 -2.30 -5.44 -1.08
N PRO A 246 -1.67 -5.12 -2.21
CA PRO A 246 -2.40 -4.63 -3.37
C PRO A 246 -3.04 -5.80 -4.14
N ASN A 247 -4.34 -5.73 -4.30
CA ASN A 247 -5.14 -6.71 -5.02
C ASN A 247 -5.81 -6.01 -6.20
N VAL A 248 -5.49 -6.43 -7.43
CA VAL A 248 -5.99 -5.80 -8.66
C VAL A 248 -6.72 -6.83 -9.49
N VAL A 249 -7.91 -6.48 -9.97
CA VAL A 249 -8.64 -7.31 -10.92
C VAL A 249 -8.99 -6.49 -12.15
N GLN A 250 -8.64 -7.01 -13.33
CA GLN A 250 -9.08 -6.46 -14.62
C GLN A 250 -10.32 -7.23 -15.05
N VAL A 251 -11.50 -6.67 -14.77
CA VAL A 251 -12.78 -7.34 -15.07
C VAL A 251 -13.16 -7.24 -16.54
N GLY A 252 -12.72 -6.19 -17.23
CA GLY A 252 -12.90 -6.04 -18.66
C GLY A 252 -11.64 -6.39 -19.43
N GLY A 253 -11.73 -6.42 -20.73
CA GLY A 253 -10.57 -6.65 -21.58
C GLY A 253 -9.80 -5.37 -21.88
N GLN A 254 -8.56 -5.50 -22.37
CA GLN A 254 -7.75 -4.40 -22.88
C GLN A 254 -7.39 -3.35 -21.82
N ALA A 255 -7.48 -3.71 -20.53
CA ALA A 255 -7.04 -2.83 -19.45
C ALA A 255 -5.53 -2.95 -19.25
N SER A 256 -4.90 -1.93 -18.69
CA SER A 256 -3.47 -1.95 -18.42
C SER A 256 -3.19 -1.58 -16.97
N SER A 257 -2.23 -2.31 -16.37
CA SER A 257 -1.77 -2.06 -15.01
C SER A 257 -0.24 -1.90 -15.00
N SER A 258 0.23 -0.89 -14.28
CA SER A 258 1.65 -0.70 -13.99
C SER A 258 1.78 -0.62 -12.47
N ILE A 259 2.50 -1.57 -11.85
CA ILE A 259 2.58 -1.65 -10.39
C ILE A 259 4.05 -1.67 -9.98
N HIS A 260 4.55 -0.56 -9.46
CA HIS A 260 5.94 -0.44 -9.07
C HIS A 260 6.04 -0.22 -7.56
N GLY A 261 6.94 -0.98 -6.91
CA GLY A 261 7.13 -0.89 -5.48
C GLY A 261 8.59 -0.73 -5.09
N LEU A 262 8.82 -0.06 -3.97
CA LEU A 262 10.12 0.03 -3.32
C LEU A 262 9.92 -0.15 -1.82
N SER A 263 10.52 -1.20 -1.27
CA SER A 263 10.52 -1.44 0.18
C SER A 263 11.94 -1.30 0.70
N VAL A 264 12.13 -0.43 1.70
CA VAL A 264 13.43 -0.22 2.34
C VAL A 264 13.33 -0.63 3.80
N THR A 265 14.12 -1.62 4.20
CA THR A 265 14.13 -2.14 5.57
C THR A 265 15.55 -2.13 6.14
N ALA A 266 15.64 -1.90 7.44
CA ALA A 266 16.92 -1.84 8.17
C ALA A 266 16.72 -2.39 9.59
N ALA A 267 17.78 -2.38 10.41
CA ALA A 267 17.75 -2.89 11.78
C ALA A 267 17.16 -4.31 11.83
N ASP A 268 16.08 -4.52 12.58
CA ASP A 268 15.40 -5.81 12.66
C ASP A 268 13.97 -5.74 12.09
N GLN A 269 13.71 -4.77 11.21
CA GLN A 269 12.41 -4.53 10.59
C GLN A 269 11.96 -5.72 9.74
N GLN A 270 10.64 -5.92 9.67
CA GLN A 270 10.05 -6.88 8.73
C GLN A 270 8.97 -6.18 7.90
N PHE A 271 9.11 -6.22 6.57
CA PHE A 271 8.10 -5.66 5.67
C PHE A 271 7.74 -6.65 4.58
N ALA A 272 6.46 -6.92 4.42
CA ALA A 272 5.95 -7.86 3.44
C ALA A 272 5.04 -7.15 2.43
N VAL A 273 5.25 -7.45 1.14
CA VAL A 273 4.33 -7.05 0.07
C VAL A 273 3.73 -8.33 -0.52
N HIS A 274 2.40 -8.46 -0.44
CA HIS A 274 1.66 -9.57 -1.03
C HIS A 274 0.74 -9.01 -2.11
N SER A 275 1.15 -9.09 -3.36
CA SER A 275 0.35 -8.55 -4.45
C SER A 275 -0.39 -9.67 -5.20
N THR A 276 -1.62 -9.37 -5.60
CA THR A 276 -2.40 -10.27 -6.44
C THR A 276 -2.91 -9.51 -7.66
N MET A 277 -2.64 -10.07 -8.83
CA MET A 277 -3.15 -9.53 -10.09
C MET A 277 -3.99 -10.61 -10.76
N ARG A 278 -5.25 -10.31 -11.04
CA ARG A 278 -6.17 -11.24 -11.69
C ARG A 278 -6.74 -10.64 -12.97
N PHE A 279 -6.71 -11.42 -14.03
CA PHE A 279 -7.28 -11.04 -15.32
C PHE A 279 -8.58 -11.81 -15.53
N GLU A 280 -9.67 -11.11 -15.83
CA GLU A 280 -10.94 -11.76 -16.15
C GLU A 280 -11.33 -11.57 -17.62
N GLY A 281 -10.69 -10.63 -18.33
CA GLY A 281 -10.93 -10.37 -19.75
C GLY A 281 -9.69 -10.52 -20.59
N PRO A 282 -9.83 -10.52 -21.93
CA PRO A 282 -8.68 -10.71 -22.83
C PRO A 282 -7.87 -9.44 -23.02
N GLU A 283 -6.65 -9.62 -23.53
CA GLU A 283 -5.76 -8.53 -23.95
C GLU A 283 -5.36 -7.58 -22.83
N GLY A 284 -5.41 -8.05 -21.56
CA GLY A 284 -4.95 -7.27 -20.44
C GLY A 284 -3.43 -7.21 -20.36
N THR A 285 -2.88 -6.14 -19.78
CA THR A 285 -1.44 -6.01 -19.62
C THR A 285 -1.07 -5.70 -18.18
N LEU A 286 0.11 -6.18 -17.78
CA LEU A 286 0.71 -5.88 -16.47
C LEU A 286 2.20 -5.65 -16.62
N ASP A 287 2.69 -4.54 -16.08
CA ASP A 287 4.11 -4.31 -15.85
C ASP A 287 4.29 -4.14 -14.34
N GLN A 288 4.89 -5.15 -13.68
CA GLN A 288 5.11 -5.11 -12.23
C GLN A 288 6.59 -5.19 -11.89
N VAL A 289 7.07 -4.22 -11.12
CA VAL A 289 8.45 -4.21 -10.61
C VAL A 289 8.42 -3.97 -9.11
N GLN A 290 8.94 -4.93 -8.34
CA GLN A 290 9.13 -4.76 -6.90
C GLN A 290 10.62 -4.67 -6.61
N LYS A 291 11.08 -3.50 -6.16
CA LYS A 291 12.43 -3.30 -5.66
C LYS A 291 12.46 -3.39 -4.14
N THR A 292 13.52 -3.99 -3.62
CA THR A 292 13.72 -4.15 -2.18
C THR A 292 15.14 -3.79 -1.81
N VAL A 293 15.30 -2.99 -0.75
CA VAL A 293 16.60 -2.75 -0.12
C VAL A 293 16.49 -3.29 1.31
N ALA A 294 17.40 -4.19 1.68
CA ALA A 294 17.40 -4.79 3.01
C ALA A 294 18.79 -4.65 3.64
N ALA A 295 18.84 -4.00 4.80
CA ALA A 295 20.08 -3.76 5.55
C ALA A 295 20.03 -4.49 6.91
N ASP A 296 21.15 -4.54 7.59
CA ASP A 296 21.34 -5.07 8.94
C ASP A 296 20.82 -6.52 9.08
N ARG A 297 19.80 -6.76 9.91
CA ARG A 297 19.16 -8.05 10.13
C ARG A 297 17.70 -8.03 9.68
N SER A 298 17.35 -7.08 8.82
CA SER A 298 15.97 -6.90 8.39
C SER A 298 15.50 -8.04 7.49
N HIS A 299 14.20 -8.20 7.39
CA HIS A 299 13.57 -9.27 6.62
C HIS A 299 12.48 -8.68 5.72
N SER A 300 12.71 -8.68 4.42
CA SER A 300 11.71 -8.24 3.43
C SER A 300 11.12 -9.44 2.72
N ILE A 301 9.83 -9.37 2.45
CA ILE A 301 9.08 -10.45 1.81
C ILE A 301 8.33 -9.87 0.62
N PHE A 302 8.44 -10.52 -0.54
CA PHE A 302 7.62 -10.20 -1.70
C PHE A 302 6.93 -11.47 -2.20
N ASN A 303 5.61 -11.46 -2.19
CA ASN A 303 4.80 -12.54 -2.73
C ASN A 303 3.92 -11.95 -3.82
N GLY A 304 4.15 -12.34 -5.08
CA GLY A 304 3.43 -11.78 -6.22
C GLY A 304 2.69 -12.85 -6.99
N ALA A 305 1.36 -12.83 -6.93
CA ALA A 305 0.51 -13.79 -7.61
C ALA A 305 -0.11 -13.18 -8.86
N ILE A 306 -0.02 -13.89 -9.98
CA ILE A 306 -0.67 -13.51 -11.24
C ILE A 306 -1.59 -14.66 -11.66
N GLN A 307 -2.87 -14.35 -11.86
CA GLN A 307 -3.90 -15.32 -12.20
C GLN A 307 -4.47 -15.00 -13.60
N VAL A 308 -4.29 -15.95 -14.52
CA VAL A 308 -4.71 -15.78 -15.93
C VAL A 308 -5.65 -16.96 -16.29
N PRO A 309 -6.94 -16.85 -16.01
CA PRO A 309 -7.90 -17.90 -16.34
C PRO A 309 -8.12 -18.02 -17.87
N ARG A 310 -8.84 -19.07 -18.28
CA ARG A 310 -8.99 -19.44 -19.68
C ARG A 310 -9.52 -18.30 -20.56
N GLN A 311 -10.42 -17.48 -20.05
CA GLN A 311 -11.00 -16.39 -20.84
C GLN A 311 -10.06 -15.21 -21.03
N ALA A 312 -8.97 -15.13 -20.28
CA ALA A 312 -8.00 -14.00 -20.36
C ALA A 312 -6.94 -14.25 -21.44
N GLN A 313 -7.39 -14.53 -22.66
CA GLN A 313 -6.49 -14.78 -23.79
C GLN A 313 -5.76 -13.50 -24.20
N ARG A 314 -4.57 -13.64 -24.75
CA ARG A 314 -3.70 -12.57 -25.20
C ARG A 314 -3.29 -11.61 -24.07
N THR A 315 -3.31 -12.09 -22.82
CA THR A 315 -2.73 -11.37 -21.69
C THR A 315 -1.22 -11.24 -21.88
N ASN A 316 -0.68 -10.07 -21.57
CA ASN A 316 0.76 -9.79 -21.59
C ASN A 316 1.18 -9.26 -20.22
N ALA A 317 1.80 -10.11 -19.40
CA ALA A 317 2.14 -9.77 -18.02
C ALA A 317 3.62 -9.99 -17.75
N SER A 318 4.24 -9.01 -17.11
CA SER A 318 5.64 -9.09 -16.68
C SER A 318 5.72 -8.78 -15.19
N GLN A 319 6.40 -9.64 -14.41
CA GLN A 319 6.65 -9.40 -12.99
C GLN A 319 8.14 -9.55 -12.70
N LEU A 320 8.75 -8.53 -12.13
CA LEU A 320 10.17 -8.52 -11.81
C LEU A 320 10.37 -8.12 -10.35
N SER A 321 11.06 -8.99 -9.59
CA SER A 321 11.49 -8.68 -8.24
C SER A 321 13.01 -8.47 -8.24
N ARG A 322 13.45 -7.30 -7.79
CA ARG A 322 14.87 -6.97 -7.66
C ARG A 322 15.17 -6.61 -6.21
N SER A 323 16.09 -7.34 -5.61
CA SER A 323 16.43 -7.14 -4.20
C SER A 323 17.92 -6.83 -4.05
N LEU A 324 18.21 -5.80 -3.26
CA LEU A 324 19.55 -5.37 -2.96
C LEU A 324 19.81 -5.59 -1.46
N LEU A 325 20.76 -6.48 -1.14
CA LEU A 325 21.19 -6.75 0.23
C LEU A 325 22.39 -5.89 0.58
N LEU A 326 22.26 -5.09 1.64
CA LEU A 326 23.34 -4.24 2.14
C LEU A 326 24.12 -4.89 3.27
N SER A 327 23.69 -6.07 3.73
CA SER A 327 24.36 -6.80 4.82
C SER A 327 24.20 -8.30 4.62
N GLY A 328 25.17 -9.08 5.10
CA GLY A 328 25.10 -10.54 5.03
C GLY A 328 24.08 -11.17 5.97
N ARG A 329 23.50 -10.38 6.88
CA ARG A 329 22.45 -10.87 7.80
C ARG A 329 21.04 -10.43 7.37
N ALA A 330 20.94 -9.56 6.38
CA ALA A 330 19.65 -9.18 5.81
C ALA A 330 19.05 -10.34 5.02
N ARG A 331 17.75 -10.43 5.01
CA ARG A 331 17.03 -11.52 4.34
C ARG A 331 15.94 -10.98 3.44
N VAL A 332 15.83 -11.59 2.25
CA VAL A 332 14.72 -11.34 1.32
C VAL A 332 14.13 -12.68 0.89
N ASP A 333 12.82 -12.83 1.04
CA ASP A 333 12.07 -13.95 0.50
C ASP A 333 11.20 -13.42 -0.64
N ALA A 334 11.46 -13.86 -1.88
CA ALA A 334 10.68 -13.48 -3.05
C ALA A 334 10.01 -14.71 -3.64
N LYS A 335 8.68 -14.70 -3.72
CA LYS A 335 7.90 -15.82 -4.23
C LYS A 335 6.96 -15.34 -5.34
N PRO A 336 7.38 -15.47 -6.61
CA PRO A 336 6.44 -15.25 -7.71
C PRO A 336 5.52 -16.47 -7.86
N GLU A 337 4.24 -16.23 -8.08
CA GLU A 337 3.24 -17.28 -8.32
C GLU A 337 2.50 -17.00 -9.62
N LEU A 338 2.59 -17.91 -10.57
CA LEU A 338 1.87 -17.82 -11.84
C LEU A 338 0.83 -18.94 -11.91
N GLN A 339 -0.44 -18.57 -12.00
CA GLN A 339 -1.56 -19.49 -12.18
C GLN A 339 -2.16 -19.21 -13.57
N ILE A 340 -1.61 -19.88 -14.58
CA ILE A 340 -1.96 -19.60 -15.97
C ILE A 340 -2.73 -20.79 -16.54
N VAL A 341 -3.98 -20.54 -16.93
CA VAL A 341 -4.85 -21.53 -17.59
C VAL A 341 -5.04 -21.18 -19.07
N ALA A 342 -5.03 -19.89 -19.42
CA ALA A 342 -5.10 -19.46 -20.82
C ALA A 342 -3.85 -19.92 -21.58
N ASP A 343 -4.00 -20.23 -22.87
CA ASP A 343 -2.93 -20.80 -23.69
C ASP A 343 -2.26 -19.79 -24.63
N ASP A 344 -2.95 -18.75 -25.07
CA ASP A 344 -2.38 -17.70 -25.92
C ASP A 344 -2.03 -16.47 -25.09
N VAL A 345 -0.93 -16.56 -24.32
CA VAL A 345 -0.52 -15.47 -23.42
C VAL A 345 1.01 -15.33 -23.40
N ARG A 346 1.47 -14.15 -22.96
CA ARG A 346 2.88 -13.89 -22.63
C ARG A 346 2.95 -13.50 -21.17
N CYS A 347 3.42 -14.42 -20.34
CA CYS A 347 3.56 -14.16 -18.91
C CYS A 347 4.98 -14.49 -18.48
N THR A 348 5.70 -13.49 -17.98
CA THR A 348 7.08 -13.66 -17.55
C THR A 348 7.23 -13.24 -16.09
N HIS A 349 8.16 -13.88 -15.40
CA HIS A 349 8.55 -13.43 -14.07
C HIS A 349 10.07 -13.57 -13.93
N GLY A 350 10.64 -12.73 -13.07
CA GLY A 350 12.05 -12.80 -12.72
C GLY A 350 12.26 -12.35 -11.28
N ALA A 351 13.24 -12.97 -10.63
CA ALA A 351 13.63 -12.55 -9.29
C ALA A 351 15.16 -12.55 -9.20
N THR A 352 15.71 -11.44 -8.74
CA THR A 352 17.15 -11.31 -8.52
C THR A 352 17.42 -10.81 -7.12
N VAL A 353 18.46 -11.36 -6.51
CA VAL A 353 19.00 -10.88 -5.24
C VAL A 353 20.46 -10.56 -5.46
N SER A 354 20.86 -9.34 -5.18
CA SER A 354 22.22 -8.85 -5.43
C SER A 354 22.74 -8.08 -4.24
N GLN A 355 24.03 -7.76 -4.29
CA GLN A 355 24.70 -6.82 -3.41
C GLN A 355 25.23 -5.67 -4.25
N LEU A 356 25.74 -4.61 -3.62
CA LEU A 356 26.38 -3.54 -4.35
C LEU A 356 27.55 -4.12 -5.14
N GLN A 357 27.63 -3.78 -6.42
CA GLN A 357 28.61 -4.38 -7.32
C GLN A 357 30.01 -3.80 -7.05
N GLU A 358 30.96 -4.66 -6.75
CA GLU A 358 32.34 -4.27 -6.45
C GLU A 358 32.99 -3.47 -7.59
N ASP A 359 32.69 -3.85 -8.84
CA ASP A 359 33.22 -3.15 -10.00
C ASP A 359 32.72 -1.70 -10.06
N GLN A 360 31.44 -1.47 -9.73
CA GLN A 360 30.89 -0.12 -9.71
C GLN A 360 31.47 0.70 -8.55
N LEU A 361 31.62 0.09 -7.39
CA LEU A 361 32.25 0.73 -6.23
C LEU A 361 33.69 1.08 -6.57
N PHE A 362 34.45 0.14 -7.14
CA PHE A 362 35.83 0.36 -7.55
C PHE A 362 35.96 1.51 -8.55
N TYR A 363 35.09 1.54 -9.56
CA TYR A 363 35.09 2.60 -10.57
C TYR A 363 34.88 3.98 -9.92
N LEU A 364 33.90 4.11 -9.03
CA LEU A 364 33.63 5.38 -8.36
C LEU A 364 34.80 5.80 -7.44
N ARG A 365 35.40 4.82 -6.72
CA ARG A 365 36.53 5.06 -5.86
C ARG A 365 37.76 5.51 -6.67
N SER A 366 37.97 4.95 -7.85
CA SER A 366 39.07 5.34 -8.72
C SER A 366 38.94 6.79 -9.25
N ARG A 367 37.72 7.34 -9.18
CA ARG A 367 37.45 8.74 -9.52
C ARG A 367 37.51 9.67 -8.29
N GLY A 368 37.97 9.18 -7.14
CA GLY A 368 38.16 9.99 -5.95
C GLY A 368 36.96 10.07 -5.01
N ILE A 369 35.92 9.27 -5.27
CA ILE A 369 34.72 9.22 -4.41
C ILE A 369 35.03 8.25 -3.25
N THR A 370 34.70 8.63 -2.01
CA THR A 370 34.88 7.72 -0.86
C THR A 370 33.97 6.50 -1.00
N GLU A 371 34.33 5.42 -0.34
CA GLU A 371 33.55 4.17 -0.42
C GLU A 371 32.12 4.37 0.06
N SER A 372 31.93 5.08 1.18
CA SER A 372 30.58 5.35 1.71
C SER A 372 29.78 6.22 0.75
N SER A 373 30.37 7.26 0.16
CA SER A 373 29.69 8.10 -0.82
C SER A 373 29.36 7.34 -2.11
N ALA A 374 30.24 6.43 -2.52
CA ALA A 374 29.99 5.59 -3.70
C ALA A 374 28.82 4.64 -3.45
N ALA A 375 28.80 4.00 -2.29
CA ALA A 375 27.70 3.11 -1.91
C ALA A 375 26.36 3.88 -1.85
N SER A 376 26.37 5.06 -1.23
CA SER A 376 25.18 5.92 -1.14
C SER A 376 24.69 6.33 -2.54
N LEU A 377 25.60 6.68 -3.44
CA LEU A 377 25.26 7.08 -4.80
C LEU A 377 24.59 5.93 -5.57
N LEU A 378 25.13 4.72 -5.47
CA LEU A 378 24.58 3.54 -6.11
C LEU A 378 23.18 3.19 -5.54
N LEU A 379 23.06 3.28 -4.21
CA LEU A 379 21.78 3.03 -3.54
C LEU A 379 20.71 4.03 -3.97
N ARG A 380 21.07 5.32 -4.00
CA ARG A 380 20.16 6.37 -4.47
C ARG A 380 19.71 6.12 -5.92
N GLY A 381 20.65 5.75 -6.79
CA GLY A 381 20.32 5.41 -8.17
C GLY A 381 19.36 4.24 -8.26
N TYR A 382 19.58 3.21 -7.47
CA TYR A 382 18.72 2.03 -7.41
C TYR A 382 17.29 2.38 -7.00
N CYS A 383 17.15 3.22 -5.97
CA CYS A 383 15.84 3.63 -5.46
C CYS A 383 15.16 4.61 -6.42
N LYS A 384 15.93 5.51 -7.03
CA LYS A 384 15.41 6.58 -7.87
C LYS A 384 14.54 6.07 -9.03
N GLU A 385 14.85 4.90 -9.56
CA GLU A 385 14.05 4.31 -10.64
C GLU A 385 12.56 4.15 -10.27
N VAL A 386 12.24 3.95 -8.99
CA VAL A 386 10.86 3.87 -8.53
C VAL A 386 10.39 5.23 -8.00
N LEU A 387 11.25 5.93 -7.27
CA LEU A 387 10.88 7.20 -6.64
C LEU A 387 10.45 8.26 -7.66
N ASP A 388 11.09 8.29 -8.83
CA ASP A 388 10.76 9.25 -9.89
C ASP A 388 9.37 9.01 -10.50
N LEU A 389 8.77 7.86 -10.25
CA LEU A 389 7.43 7.53 -10.76
C LEU A 389 6.32 8.00 -9.81
N LEU A 390 6.65 8.43 -8.59
CA LEU A 390 5.65 8.90 -7.63
C LEU A 390 4.95 10.15 -8.15
N PRO A 391 3.63 10.24 -8.00
CA PRO A 391 2.91 11.44 -8.42
C PRO A 391 3.17 12.63 -7.50
N LEU A 392 2.78 13.83 -7.93
CA LEU A 392 2.84 15.08 -7.16
C LEU A 392 4.25 15.41 -6.64
N ASP A 393 5.28 15.01 -7.38
CA ASP A 393 6.68 15.21 -6.96
C ASP A 393 6.94 14.72 -5.52
N ALA A 394 6.25 13.65 -5.12
CA ALA A 394 6.26 13.18 -3.73
C ALA A 394 7.66 12.86 -3.23
N ALA A 395 8.53 12.30 -4.09
CA ALA A 395 9.89 11.95 -3.67
C ALA A 395 10.65 13.19 -3.20
N SER A 396 10.64 14.29 -3.97
CA SER A 396 11.36 15.51 -3.62
C SER A 396 10.70 16.24 -2.44
N ARG A 397 9.38 16.13 -2.31
CA ARG A 397 8.64 16.84 -1.26
C ARG A 397 8.73 16.13 0.10
N TRP A 398 8.59 14.81 0.12
CA TRP A 398 8.42 14.04 1.36
C TRP A 398 9.66 13.26 1.78
N LEU A 399 10.60 13.00 0.85
CA LEU A 399 11.75 12.11 1.11
C LEU A 399 13.09 12.84 1.09
N ASP A 400 13.09 14.16 1.00
CA ASP A 400 14.34 14.91 0.96
C ASP A 400 15.11 14.67 2.29
N GLY A 401 16.24 13.96 2.22
CA GLY A 401 17.04 13.57 3.36
C GLY A 401 16.56 12.36 4.16
N ALA A 402 15.46 11.71 3.77
CA ALA A 402 14.88 10.60 4.56
C ALA A 402 15.37 9.21 4.15
N LEU A 403 15.98 9.07 2.97
CA LEU A 403 16.50 7.76 2.55
C LEU A 403 17.82 7.49 3.23
N PRO A 404 18.08 6.25 3.66
CA PRO A 404 19.29 5.94 4.39
C PRO A 404 20.54 6.30 3.58
N GLU A 405 21.39 7.11 4.16
CA GLU A 405 22.75 7.28 3.67
C GLU A 405 23.43 5.94 3.96
N GLY A 406 23.92 5.31 2.91
CA GLY A 406 24.51 3.98 3.05
C GLY A 406 25.70 3.98 4.00
N GLU A 407 25.46 3.63 5.24
CA GLU A 407 26.56 3.28 6.13
C GLU A 407 26.98 1.86 5.79
N THR A 408 28.06 1.73 5.06
CA THR A 408 28.71 0.44 4.96
C THR A 408 29.41 0.20 6.30
N ASN A 409 28.77 -0.55 7.17
CA ASN A 409 29.45 -1.05 8.36
C ASN A 409 30.46 -2.09 7.91
N PRO A 410 31.74 -2.01 8.36
CA PRO A 410 32.77 -2.98 7.99
C PRO A 410 32.50 -4.40 8.46
#